data_bce92b84e13353ff26175ab0f9c09607
#
_entry.id   bce92b84e13353ff26175ab0f9c09607
#
_cell.length_a   1.000
_cell.length_b   1.000
_cell.length_c   1.000
_cell.angle_alpha   90.00
_cell.angle_beta   90.00
_cell.angle_gamma   90.00
#
_symmetry.space_group_name_H-M   'P 1'
#
loop_
_entity.id
_entity.type
_entity.pdbx_description
1 polymer ?
#
loop_
_entity_poly.entity_id
_entity_poly.type
_entity_poly.pdbx_seq_one_letter_code
_entity_poly.pdbx_strand_id
1 'polypeptide(L)'
;VLKAEYFSSWRGEQQMYKLDIGWPKTPEQFTGQTFCVAVDSLHGLVYVGQRGDNVPKVLVFSEEGYFLHSWNDTVEMPHGIFVWNTETASSVWITDVGTGKYGHTVKQYSPSGKLMQVLGTPGNAGSSLIPLQFDQPADIFVEETGEIYVVDGDGGMNNRLLKLSDDYKEIWLTGTNGSGIGQFQIPHSVTVDAFGRVWVADRGNKRIQVFDKVTGEWLGSWSGCFSEDGPYSVRFTADYKYLIVAQLNINRLAILAAPPVGSIGDCVMVHSIQLADETKPHLVDVDMRRGAVYVAEIGAQQVQKYVPL
;
A
#
# COMPACT_ATOMS: atom_id res chain seq x y z
N VAL A 1 18.84 -7.61 -15.12
CA VAL A 1 17.58 -8.33 -15.38
C VAL A 1 17.72 -9.71 -14.76
N LEU A 2 17.27 -9.86 -13.50
CA LEU A 2 17.20 -11.15 -12.84
C LEU A 2 16.01 -11.92 -13.42
N LYS A 3 16.26 -13.05 -14.06
CA LYS A 3 15.21 -13.97 -14.51
C LYS A 3 14.61 -14.63 -13.26
N ALA A 4 13.32 -14.43 -13.04
CA ALA A 4 12.58 -15.22 -12.06
C ALA A 4 12.51 -16.67 -12.54
N GLU A 5 13.21 -17.58 -11.87
CA GLU A 5 13.01 -19.00 -12.07
C GLU A 5 11.87 -19.47 -11.19
N TYR A 6 10.81 -19.96 -11.83
CA TYR A 6 9.66 -20.55 -11.19
C TYR A 6 10.04 -21.90 -10.55
N PHE A 7 10.07 -21.97 -9.23
CA PHE A 7 10.00 -23.23 -8.52
C PHE A 7 8.57 -23.43 -7.99
N SER A 8 7.73 -24.10 -8.77
CA SER A 8 6.46 -24.64 -8.28
C SER A 8 6.71 -26.00 -7.63
N SER A 9 6.76 -26.04 -6.32
CA SER A 9 6.79 -27.31 -5.59
C SER A 9 5.70 -27.38 -4.53
N TRP A 10 4.43 -27.44 -4.97
CA TRP A 10 3.35 -27.99 -4.15
C TRP A 10 2.35 -28.69 -5.07
N ARG A 11 2.01 -29.91 -4.72
CA ARG A 11 1.09 -30.73 -5.50
C ARG A 11 -0.33 -30.19 -5.38
N GLY A 12 -0.92 -29.74 -6.49
CA GLY A 12 -2.35 -29.59 -6.67
C GLY A 12 -2.95 -28.20 -6.56
N GLU A 13 -2.16 -27.15 -6.30
CA GLU A 13 -2.68 -25.76 -6.30
C GLU A 13 -2.71 -25.21 -7.73
N GLN A 14 -3.89 -24.76 -8.15
CA GLN A 14 -4.07 -24.09 -9.42
C GLN A 14 -3.38 -22.72 -9.35
N GLN A 15 -2.41 -22.47 -10.23
CA GLN A 15 -1.74 -21.17 -10.33
C GLN A 15 -2.79 -20.08 -10.64
N MET A 16 -2.81 -19.01 -9.83
CA MET A 16 -3.78 -17.91 -9.97
C MET A 16 -3.27 -16.76 -10.83
N TYR A 17 -1.94 -16.56 -10.84
CA TYR A 17 -1.30 -15.43 -11.52
C TYR A 17 -0.07 -15.88 -12.28
N LYS A 18 0.26 -15.14 -13.33
CA LYS A 18 1.54 -15.25 -14.03
C LYS A 18 2.25 -13.91 -14.14
N LEU A 19 3.57 -13.91 -14.10
CA LEU A 19 4.40 -12.73 -14.33
C LEU A 19 4.25 -12.23 -15.78
N ASP A 20 3.93 -10.96 -15.95
CA ASP A 20 4.00 -10.27 -17.23
C ASP A 20 5.44 -9.78 -17.48
N ILE A 21 6.23 -10.59 -18.14
CA ILE A 21 7.62 -10.27 -18.45
C ILE A 21 7.79 -9.09 -19.43
N GLY A 22 6.70 -8.69 -20.08
CA GLY A 22 6.69 -7.57 -21.03
C GLY A 22 6.45 -6.22 -20.35
N TRP A 23 6.17 -6.19 -19.04
CA TRP A 23 5.96 -4.97 -18.29
C TRP A 23 7.10 -4.76 -17.27
N PRO A 24 7.66 -3.53 -17.13
CA PRO A 24 7.48 -2.37 -17.99
C PRO A 24 8.28 -2.49 -19.31
N LYS A 25 7.97 -1.63 -20.28
CA LYS A 25 8.72 -1.55 -21.55
C LYS A 25 10.05 -0.83 -21.39
N THR A 26 10.17 0.00 -20.37
CA THR A 26 11.33 0.87 -20.11
C THR A 26 11.83 0.69 -18.66
N PRO A 27 12.35 -0.51 -18.30
CA PRO A 27 12.79 -0.80 -16.94
C PRO A 27 13.97 0.08 -16.47
N GLU A 28 14.71 0.68 -17.38
CA GLU A 28 15.80 1.63 -17.11
C GLU A 28 15.33 2.93 -16.41
N GLN A 29 14.04 3.18 -16.38
CA GLN A 29 13.46 4.32 -15.65
C GLN A 29 13.48 4.10 -14.13
N PHE A 30 13.56 2.87 -13.66
CA PHE A 30 13.75 2.58 -12.22
C PHE A 30 15.20 2.85 -11.83
N THR A 31 15.46 4.06 -11.36
CA THR A 31 16.80 4.55 -11.00
C THR A 31 17.03 4.62 -9.50
N GLY A 32 16.01 4.28 -8.71
CA GLY A 32 16.04 4.27 -7.25
C GLY A 32 15.31 3.07 -6.66
N GLN A 33 15.27 3.00 -5.33
CA GLN A 33 14.51 1.97 -4.63
C GLN A 33 13.01 2.22 -4.79
N THR A 34 12.28 1.26 -5.33
CA THR A 34 10.84 1.34 -5.54
C THR A 34 10.09 0.93 -4.28
N PHE A 35 9.45 1.90 -3.63
CA PHE A 35 8.76 1.69 -2.35
C PHE A 35 7.27 1.43 -2.49
N CYS A 36 6.62 2.06 -3.46
CA CYS A 36 5.18 1.99 -3.59
C CYS A 36 4.72 2.05 -5.05
N VAL A 37 3.56 1.51 -5.29
CA VAL A 37 2.88 1.48 -6.59
C VAL A 37 1.39 1.68 -6.40
N ALA A 38 0.75 2.43 -7.30
CA ALA A 38 -0.68 2.60 -7.36
C ALA A 38 -1.19 2.57 -8.80
N VAL A 39 -2.36 1.99 -9.00
CA VAL A 39 -2.97 1.79 -10.32
C VAL A 39 -4.19 2.68 -10.47
N ASP A 40 -4.18 3.54 -11.47
CA ASP A 40 -5.38 4.19 -11.97
C ASP A 40 -6.08 3.26 -12.96
N SER A 41 -6.93 2.40 -12.45
CA SER A 41 -7.65 1.42 -13.26
C SER A 41 -8.63 2.05 -14.25
N LEU A 42 -9.05 3.29 -13.99
CA LEU A 42 -9.99 4.00 -14.85
C LEU A 42 -9.31 4.57 -16.11
N HIS A 43 -8.09 5.10 -15.95
CA HIS A 43 -7.35 5.76 -17.02
C HIS A 43 -6.17 4.94 -17.55
N GLY A 44 -5.90 3.75 -16.97
CA GLY A 44 -4.82 2.88 -17.40
C GLY A 44 -3.43 3.43 -17.10
N LEU A 45 -3.24 4.03 -15.92
CA LEU A 45 -1.97 4.59 -15.48
C LEU A 45 -1.43 3.84 -14.26
N VAL A 46 -0.11 3.77 -14.15
CA VAL A 46 0.59 3.17 -13.02
C VAL A 46 1.59 4.18 -12.47
N TYR A 47 1.42 4.51 -11.21
CA TYR A 47 2.28 5.45 -10.48
C TYR A 47 3.23 4.67 -9.57
N VAL A 48 4.51 4.99 -9.62
CA VAL A 48 5.56 4.33 -8.85
C VAL A 48 6.31 5.36 -8.02
N GLY A 49 6.35 5.17 -6.70
CA GLY A 49 7.18 5.96 -5.80
C GLY A 49 8.55 5.32 -5.64
N GLN A 50 9.61 6.08 -5.87
CA GLN A 50 10.98 5.63 -5.66
C GLN A 50 11.80 6.60 -4.81
N ARG A 51 12.84 6.07 -4.16
CA ARG A 51 13.78 6.82 -3.33
C ARG A 51 15.19 6.71 -3.87
N GLY A 52 15.96 7.75 -3.64
CA GLY A 52 17.36 7.85 -4.04
C GLY A 52 17.76 9.31 -4.20
N ASP A 53 19.06 9.55 -4.27
CA ASP A 53 19.61 10.88 -4.52
C ASP A 53 19.49 11.21 -6.00
N ASN A 54 19.03 12.43 -6.31
CA ASN A 54 18.92 12.95 -7.67
C ASN A 54 18.08 12.07 -8.63
N VAL A 55 17.10 11.34 -8.10
CA VAL A 55 16.14 10.55 -8.90
C VAL A 55 14.75 11.18 -8.85
N PRO A 56 13.94 11.01 -9.91
CA PRO A 56 12.51 11.35 -9.85
C PRO A 56 11.84 10.55 -8.74
N LYS A 57 10.99 11.21 -7.94
CA LYS A 57 10.34 10.55 -6.79
C LYS A 57 9.09 9.78 -7.20
N VAL A 58 8.41 10.22 -8.23
CA VAL A 58 7.23 9.55 -8.78
C VAL A 58 7.41 9.36 -10.29
N LEU A 59 7.26 8.12 -10.73
CA LEU A 59 7.25 7.73 -12.13
C LEU A 59 5.82 7.38 -12.56
N VAL A 60 5.44 7.73 -13.77
CA VAL A 60 4.14 7.39 -14.33
C VAL A 60 4.31 6.59 -15.61
N PHE A 61 3.69 5.42 -15.62
CA PHE A 61 3.66 4.50 -16.78
C PHE A 61 2.24 4.31 -17.27
N SER A 62 2.10 3.93 -18.52
CA SER A 62 0.84 3.36 -19.00
C SER A 62 0.68 1.91 -18.49
N GLU A 63 -0.52 1.38 -18.51
CA GLU A 63 -0.79 -0.02 -18.16
C GLU A 63 -0.09 -1.02 -19.09
N GLU A 64 0.27 -0.61 -20.31
CA GLU A 64 1.08 -1.39 -21.24
C GLU A 64 2.58 -1.33 -20.91
N GLY A 65 3.01 -0.43 -20.03
CA GLY A 65 4.36 -0.34 -19.53
C GLY A 65 5.24 0.74 -20.16
N TYR A 66 4.68 1.67 -20.93
CA TYR A 66 5.42 2.81 -21.47
C TYR A 66 5.56 3.91 -20.41
N PHE A 67 6.78 4.40 -20.22
CA PHE A 67 7.03 5.56 -19.38
C PHE A 67 6.42 6.81 -20.03
N LEU A 68 5.69 7.60 -19.23
CA LEU A 68 4.99 8.79 -19.69
C LEU A 68 5.64 10.08 -19.18
N HIS A 69 5.80 10.19 -17.87
CA HIS A 69 6.45 11.34 -17.22
C HIS A 69 6.81 11.01 -15.78
N SER A 70 7.46 11.98 -15.11
CA SER A 70 7.84 11.87 -13.70
C SER A 70 7.82 13.23 -13.03
N TRP A 71 7.79 13.25 -11.69
CA TRP A 71 8.01 14.46 -10.90
C TRP A 71 8.74 14.16 -9.59
N ASN A 72 9.32 15.20 -8.99
CA ASN A 72 9.99 15.14 -7.70
C ASN A 72 9.69 16.32 -6.77
N ASP A 73 9.02 17.35 -7.30
CA ASP A 73 8.67 18.54 -6.52
C ASP A 73 7.79 18.16 -5.33
N THR A 74 8.15 18.70 -4.15
CA THR A 74 7.40 18.51 -2.90
C THR A 74 7.31 17.09 -2.37
N VAL A 75 7.99 16.10 -2.97
CA VAL A 75 8.12 14.73 -2.47
C VAL A 75 9.55 14.50 -2.01
N GLU A 76 9.70 14.03 -0.75
CA GLU A 76 11.01 13.76 -0.16
C GLU A 76 11.30 12.25 -0.11
N MET A 77 10.48 11.52 0.63
CA MET A 77 10.60 10.06 0.78
C MET A 77 9.22 9.41 0.65
N PRO A 78 8.76 9.12 -0.57
CA PRO A 78 7.47 8.47 -0.77
C PRO A 78 7.49 7.08 -0.12
N HIS A 79 6.39 6.73 0.60
CA HIS A 79 6.25 5.44 1.25
C HIS A 79 4.98 4.73 0.79
N GLY A 80 3.81 5.33 0.95
CA GLY A 80 2.53 4.83 0.44
C GLY A 80 2.02 5.69 -0.70
N ILE A 81 1.23 5.10 -1.59
CA ILE A 81 0.63 5.78 -2.72
C ILE A 81 -0.74 5.18 -3.02
N PHE A 82 -1.71 6.03 -3.35
CA PHE A 82 -3.07 5.61 -3.66
C PHE A 82 -3.68 6.50 -4.74
N VAL A 83 -4.37 5.90 -5.71
CA VAL A 83 -5.13 6.64 -6.72
C VAL A 83 -6.60 6.72 -6.30
N TRP A 84 -7.12 7.92 -6.20
CA TRP A 84 -8.53 8.19 -5.94
C TRP A 84 -9.21 8.75 -7.19
N ASN A 85 -10.20 8.03 -7.66
CA ASN A 85 -11.02 8.40 -8.81
C ASN A 85 -12.40 8.85 -8.35
N THR A 86 -12.87 9.96 -8.91
CA THR A 86 -14.27 10.39 -8.88
C THR A 86 -14.85 10.27 -10.28
N GLU A 87 -16.12 10.55 -10.44
CA GLU A 87 -16.79 10.56 -11.77
C GLU A 87 -16.12 11.52 -12.77
N THR A 88 -15.47 12.58 -12.29
CA THR A 88 -14.97 13.68 -13.12
C THR A 88 -13.47 13.91 -13.04
N ALA A 89 -12.78 13.32 -12.06
CA ALA A 89 -11.38 13.61 -11.81
C ALA A 89 -10.65 12.41 -11.19
N SER A 90 -9.33 12.39 -11.41
CA SER A 90 -8.41 11.47 -10.78
C SER A 90 -7.37 12.24 -9.98
N SER A 91 -6.92 11.68 -8.87
CA SER A 91 -5.83 12.25 -8.07
C SER A 91 -4.98 11.16 -7.46
N VAL A 92 -3.75 11.53 -7.10
CA VAL A 92 -2.76 10.63 -6.52
C VAL A 92 -2.41 11.12 -5.13
N TRP A 93 -2.63 10.26 -4.14
CA TRP A 93 -2.26 10.52 -2.76
C TRP A 93 -0.93 9.82 -2.43
N ILE A 94 -0.03 10.54 -1.76
CA ILE A 94 1.31 10.03 -1.40
C ILE A 94 1.56 10.32 0.07
N THR A 95 1.98 9.30 0.82
CA THR A 95 2.52 9.48 2.17
C THR A 95 4.02 9.71 2.08
N ASP A 96 4.51 10.69 2.83
CA ASP A 96 5.91 11.10 2.82
C ASP A 96 6.51 10.96 4.22
N VAL A 97 7.40 9.99 4.37
CA VAL A 97 8.08 9.67 5.63
C VAL A 97 9.42 10.39 5.78
N GLY A 98 9.73 11.32 4.91
CA GLY A 98 10.91 12.17 5.04
C GLY A 98 10.92 12.93 6.36
N THR A 99 12.09 13.34 6.79
CA THR A 99 12.30 14.13 8.04
C THR A 99 12.69 15.56 7.76
N GLY A 100 12.83 15.91 6.49
CA GLY A 100 13.15 17.27 6.04
C GLY A 100 11.91 18.11 5.75
N LYS A 101 12.06 19.07 4.89
CA LYS A 101 11.09 20.13 4.59
C LYS A 101 9.70 19.66 4.18
N TYR A 102 9.59 18.52 3.51
CA TYR A 102 8.33 18.00 2.94
C TYR A 102 7.80 16.77 3.65
N GLY A 103 8.55 16.23 4.59
CA GLY A 103 8.23 15.00 5.29
C GLY A 103 7.12 15.13 6.32
N HIS A 104 6.76 14.00 6.95
CA HIS A 104 5.68 13.87 7.91
C HIS A 104 4.32 14.34 7.38
N THR A 105 4.04 14.08 6.11
CA THR A 105 2.83 14.58 5.42
C THR A 105 2.16 13.52 4.57
N VAL A 106 0.90 13.77 4.27
CA VAL A 106 0.12 13.08 3.24
C VAL A 106 -0.30 14.13 2.22
N LYS A 107 0.01 13.90 0.94
CA LYS A 107 -0.19 14.90 -0.10
C LYS A 107 -1.02 14.36 -1.25
N GLN A 108 -1.86 15.22 -1.80
CA GLN A 108 -2.66 14.95 -3.00
C GLN A 108 -2.06 15.68 -4.19
N TYR A 109 -1.92 14.97 -5.29
CA TYR A 109 -1.42 15.47 -6.57
C TYR A 109 -2.42 15.22 -7.68
N SER A 110 -2.41 16.10 -8.69
CA SER A 110 -3.02 15.80 -9.98
C SER A 110 -2.25 14.68 -10.69
N PRO A 111 -2.82 14.02 -11.71
CA PRO A 111 -2.11 13.01 -12.50
C PRO A 111 -0.81 13.53 -13.15
N SER A 112 -0.68 14.83 -13.38
CA SER A 112 0.53 15.48 -13.91
C SER A 112 1.58 15.83 -12.85
N GLY A 113 1.31 15.60 -11.57
CA GLY A 113 2.23 15.89 -10.46
C GLY A 113 2.09 17.28 -9.85
N LYS A 114 1.00 18.02 -10.14
CA LYS A 114 0.73 19.30 -9.48
C LYS A 114 0.20 19.05 -8.07
N LEU A 115 0.85 19.62 -7.05
CA LEU A 115 0.39 19.56 -5.66
C LEU A 115 -0.96 20.25 -5.52
N MET A 116 -1.93 19.55 -4.94
CA MET A 116 -3.31 20.02 -4.71
C MET A 116 -3.62 20.23 -3.24
N GLN A 117 -3.15 19.32 -2.36
CA GLN A 117 -3.44 19.33 -0.93
C GLN A 117 -2.27 18.78 -0.12
N VAL A 118 -2.09 19.31 1.08
CA VAL A 118 -1.14 18.81 2.08
C VAL A 118 -1.88 18.57 3.38
N LEU A 119 -1.81 17.36 3.91
CA LEU A 119 -2.26 17.01 5.26
C LEU A 119 -1.03 16.77 6.14
N GLY A 120 -1.12 17.18 7.39
CA GLY A 120 0.01 17.19 8.30
C GLY A 120 0.76 18.52 8.26
N THR A 121 1.78 18.65 9.10
CA THR A 121 2.62 19.85 9.20
C THR A 121 3.98 19.55 8.58
N PRO A 122 4.28 20.07 7.37
CA PRO A 122 5.51 19.72 6.67
C PRO A 122 6.77 19.95 7.50
N GLY A 123 7.63 18.92 7.56
CA GLY A 123 8.88 18.94 8.30
C GLY A 123 8.75 18.86 9.82
N ASN A 124 7.54 18.72 10.37
CA ASN A 124 7.32 18.67 11.80
C ASN A 124 6.53 17.42 12.19
N ALA A 125 7.21 16.47 12.79
CA ALA A 125 6.59 15.30 13.38
C ALA A 125 5.72 15.66 14.58
N GLY A 126 4.61 14.96 14.75
CA GLY A 126 3.77 15.12 15.93
C GLY A 126 2.50 14.28 15.87
N SER A 127 1.71 14.39 16.93
CA SER A 127 0.47 13.63 17.11
C SER A 127 -0.79 14.50 17.21
N SER A 128 -0.64 15.82 17.10
CA SER A 128 -1.78 16.76 17.19
C SER A 128 -2.77 16.50 16.07
N LEU A 129 -4.04 16.74 16.37
CA LEU A 129 -5.13 16.71 15.39
C LEU A 129 -5.53 18.12 14.92
N ILE A 130 -5.18 19.16 15.68
CA ILE A 130 -5.45 20.58 15.35
C ILE A 130 -4.24 21.43 15.79
N PRO A 131 -3.36 21.84 14.87
CA PRO A 131 -3.27 21.41 13.48
C PRO A 131 -2.91 19.93 13.36
N LEU A 132 -3.35 19.30 12.27
CA LEU A 132 -3.06 17.90 12.02
C LEU A 132 -1.56 17.68 11.82
N GLN A 133 -1.01 16.70 12.52
CA GLN A 133 0.38 16.28 12.43
C GLN A 133 0.45 14.76 12.24
N PHE A 134 1.48 14.30 11.55
CA PHE A 134 1.86 12.89 11.43
C PHE A 134 3.30 12.69 11.91
N ASP A 135 3.63 11.45 12.21
CA ASP A 135 5.01 11.04 12.46
C ASP A 135 5.34 9.79 11.62
N GLN A 136 5.79 10.03 10.40
CA GLN A 136 6.07 9.02 9.37
C GLN A 136 4.84 8.20 8.96
N PRO A 137 3.85 8.83 8.28
CA PRO A 137 2.66 8.14 7.79
C PRO A 137 3.04 7.11 6.72
N ALA A 138 2.62 5.85 6.93
CA ALA A 138 3.08 4.73 6.12
C ALA A 138 2.23 4.51 4.86
N ASP A 139 0.92 4.54 4.98
CA ASP A 139 0.02 4.22 3.87
C ASP A 139 -1.32 4.94 4.02
N ILE A 140 -2.06 4.99 2.92
CA ILE A 140 -3.34 5.68 2.81
C ILE A 140 -4.32 4.86 1.96
N PHE A 141 -5.58 4.92 2.33
CA PHE A 141 -6.71 4.47 1.52
C PHE A 141 -7.76 5.57 1.48
N VAL A 142 -8.34 5.84 0.32
CA VAL A 142 -9.40 6.84 0.12
C VAL A 142 -10.64 6.17 -0.43
N GLU A 143 -11.77 6.32 0.24
CA GLU A 143 -13.06 5.82 -0.24
C GLU A 143 -13.61 6.69 -1.39
N GLU A 144 -14.57 6.15 -2.12
CA GLU A 144 -15.29 6.89 -3.18
C GLU A 144 -15.92 8.18 -2.65
N THR A 145 -16.36 8.17 -1.39
CA THR A 145 -16.94 9.32 -0.68
C THR A 145 -15.93 10.42 -0.36
N GLY A 146 -14.62 10.14 -0.50
CA GLY A 146 -13.55 11.06 -0.12
C GLY A 146 -13.08 10.91 1.34
N GLU A 147 -13.66 10.02 2.13
CA GLU A 147 -13.16 9.69 3.46
C GLU A 147 -11.80 8.98 3.37
N ILE A 148 -10.90 9.31 4.26
CA ILE A 148 -9.49 8.93 4.19
C ILE A 148 -9.11 8.09 5.42
N TYR A 149 -8.39 6.99 5.20
CA TYR A 149 -7.75 6.20 6.25
C TYR A 149 -6.24 6.35 6.12
N VAL A 150 -5.57 6.68 7.22
CA VAL A 150 -4.11 6.81 7.28
C VAL A 150 -3.58 5.94 8.41
N VAL A 151 -2.58 5.12 8.11
CA VAL A 151 -1.74 4.47 9.13
C VAL A 151 -0.48 5.29 9.32
N ASP A 152 -0.21 5.67 10.55
CA ASP A 152 0.80 6.67 10.92
C ASP A 152 1.75 6.11 11.97
N GLY A 153 3.00 5.89 11.60
CA GLY A 153 4.02 5.35 12.51
C GLY A 153 5.01 4.39 11.86
N ASP A 154 5.47 4.64 10.62
CA ASP A 154 6.55 3.85 10.00
C ASP A 154 7.92 4.20 10.62
N GLY A 155 8.16 3.67 11.81
CA GLY A 155 9.34 3.97 12.62
C GLY A 155 9.20 5.24 13.49
N GLY A 156 8.09 5.96 13.38
CA GLY A 156 7.77 7.09 14.24
C GLY A 156 7.10 6.68 15.57
N MET A 157 6.65 7.65 16.33
CA MET A 157 6.11 7.46 17.67
C MET A 157 4.61 7.18 17.72
N ASN A 158 3.86 7.53 16.65
CA ASN A 158 2.40 7.58 16.75
C ASN A 158 1.74 6.21 16.78
N ASN A 159 2.12 5.28 15.93
CA ASN A 159 1.55 3.92 15.87
C ASN A 159 0.02 3.91 15.92
N ARG A 160 -0.64 4.54 14.95
CA ARG A 160 -2.08 4.77 14.96
C ARG A 160 -2.74 4.62 13.59
N LEU A 161 -4.04 4.40 13.61
CA LEU A 161 -4.93 4.45 12.46
C LEU A 161 -5.90 5.63 12.64
N LEU A 162 -5.98 6.50 11.65
CA LEU A 162 -6.91 7.64 11.61
C LEU A 162 -7.92 7.44 10.50
N LYS A 163 -9.16 7.80 10.77
CA LYS A 163 -10.17 8.09 9.74
C LYS A 163 -10.44 9.59 9.71
N LEU A 164 -10.31 10.17 8.52
CA LEU A 164 -10.60 11.58 8.26
C LEU A 164 -11.82 11.69 7.33
N SER A 165 -12.58 12.77 7.50
CA SER A 165 -13.64 13.15 6.59
C SER A 165 -13.10 13.70 5.27
N ASP A 166 -13.97 13.93 4.29
CA ASP A 166 -13.66 14.53 3.00
C ASP A 166 -13.17 16.00 3.11
N ASP A 167 -13.44 16.66 4.23
CA ASP A 167 -12.89 17.98 4.60
C ASP A 167 -11.68 17.89 5.56
N TYR A 168 -11.08 16.67 5.67
CA TYR A 168 -9.83 16.37 6.38
C TYR A 168 -9.86 16.52 7.90
N LYS A 169 -11.05 16.41 8.51
CA LYS A 169 -11.20 16.39 9.96
C LYS A 169 -11.23 14.97 10.50
N GLU A 170 -10.70 14.79 11.68
CA GLU A 170 -10.75 13.49 12.34
C GLU A 170 -12.20 13.08 12.62
N ILE A 171 -12.58 11.87 12.20
CA ILE A 171 -13.83 11.21 12.53
C ILE A 171 -13.61 10.29 13.72
N TRP A 172 -12.60 9.43 13.65
CA TRP A 172 -12.13 8.61 14.75
C TRP A 172 -10.64 8.27 14.59
N LEU A 173 -10.05 7.92 15.70
CA LEU A 173 -8.65 7.56 15.85
C LEU A 173 -8.55 6.35 16.77
N THR A 174 -7.73 5.37 16.39
CA THR A 174 -7.38 4.23 17.25
C THR A 174 -5.90 3.90 17.15
N GLY A 175 -5.37 3.30 18.20
CA GLY A 175 -4.01 2.78 18.24
C GLY A 175 -3.06 3.57 19.12
N THR A 176 -2.21 2.80 19.77
CA THR A 176 -1.02 3.24 20.50
C THR A 176 0.07 2.21 20.27
N ASN A 177 1.32 2.53 20.62
CA ASN A 177 2.43 1.58 20.52
C ASN A 177 2.21 0.38 21.45
N GLY A 178 2.30 -0.82 20.93
CA GLY A 178 2.20 -2.07 21.70
C GLY A 178 1.73 -3.26 20.88
N SER A 179 1.46 -4.37 21.58
CA SER A 179 1.03 -5.65 21.00
C SER A 179 -0.37 -6.11 21.45
N GLY A 180 -1.05 -5.32 22.27
CA GLY A 180 -2.43 -5.61 22.70
C GLY A 180 -3.45 -5.40 21.58
N ILE A 181 -4.72 -5.65 21.88
CA ILE A 181 -5.83 -5.38 20.98
C ILE A 181 -5.89 -3.87 20.68
N GLY A 182 -5.95 -3.52 19.39
CA GLY A 182 -5.99 -2.12 18.95
C GLY A 182 -4.67 -1.36 19.13
N GLN A 183 -3.62 -2.01 19.62
CA GLN A 183 -2.27 -1.44 19.64
C GLN A 183 -1.51 -1.83 18.39
N PHE A 184 -0.54 -1.03 17.97
CA PHE A 184 0.27 -1.28 16.78
C PHE A 184 1.77 -1.21 17.07
N GLN A 185 2.52 -1.94 16.27
CA GLN A 185 3.96 -1.78 16.13
C GLN A 185 4.27 -1.66 14.64
N ILE A 186 4.49 -0.46 14.18
CA ILE A 186 4.69 -0.11 12.77
C ILE A 186 3.46 -0.51 11.93
N PRO A 187 2.30 0.17 12.08
CA PRO A 187 1.17 -0.01 11.17
C PRO A 187 1.58 0.47 9.78
N HIS A 188 1.58 -0.41 8.77
CA HIS A 188 2.34 -0.21 7.56
C HIS A 188 1.50 -0.10 6.29
N SER A 189 0.33 -0.71 6.26
CA SER A 189 -0.58 -0.64 5.11
C SER A 189 -2.03 -0.74 5.56
N VAL A 190 -2.93 -0.11 4.81
CA VAL A 190 -4.37 -0.06 5.11
C VAL A 190 -5.20 -0.26 3.86
N THR A 191 -6.30 -1.01 3.98
CA THR A 191 -7.30 -1.17 2.93
C THR A 191 -8.69 -1.36 3.55
N VAL A 192 -9.73 -1.20 2.74
CA VAL A 192 -11.13 -1.36 3.19
C VAL A 192 -11.82 -2.39 2.30
N ASP A 193 -12.59 -3.30 2.90
CA ASP A 193 -13.32 -4.31 2.16
C ASP A 193 -14.74 -3.85 1.79
N ALA A 194 -15.42 -4.69 1.00
CA ALA A 194 -16.78 -4.41 0.54
C ALA A 194 -17.84 -4.43 1.67
N PHE A 195 -17.47 -4.90 2.87
CA PHE A 195 -18.39 -5.04 4.01
C PHE A 195 -18.16 -3.98 5.10
N GLY A 196 -17.36 -2.97 4.81
CA GLY A 196 -17.10 -1.87 5.74
C GLY A 196 -16.13 -2.22 6.86
N ARG A 197 -15.16 -3.09 6.59
CA ARG A 197 -14.09 -3.44 7.52
C ARG A 197 -12.77 -2.84 7.03
N VAL A 198 -12.05 -2.19 7.94
CA VAL A 198 -10.74 -1.59 7.71
C VAL A 198 -9.67 -2.58 8.13
N TRP A 199 -8.82 -2.97 7.19
CA TRP A 199 -7.75 -3.96 7.35
C TRP A 199 -6.40 -3.27 7.44
N VAL A 200 -5.67 -3.51 8.53
CA VAL A 200 -4.37 -2.87 8.80
C VAL A 200 -3.28 -3.92 8.94
N ALA A 201 -2.23 -3.78 8.14
CA ALA A 201 -1.00 -4.55 8.30
C ALA A 201 -0.22 -4.02 9.51
N ASP A 202 -0.33 -4.69 10.63
CA ASP A 202 0.42 -4.43 11.87
C ASP A 202 1.75 -5.19 11.81
N ARG A 203 2.66 -4.64 11.00
CA ARG A 203 3.89 -5.28 10.54
C ARG A 203 4.76 -5.80 11.66
N GLY A 204 5.07 -4.95 12.65
CA GLY A 204 5.96 -5.30 13.74
C GLY A 204 5.39 -6.38 14.67
N ASN A 205 4.08 -6.49 14.76
CA ASN A 205 3.38 -7.54 15.52
C ASN A 205 3.07 -8.79 14.70
N LYS A 206 3.49 -8.87 13.45
CA LYS A 206 3.24 -10.02 12.56
C LYS A 206 1.77 -10.42 12.49
N ARG A 207 0.89 -9.42 12.32
CA ARG A 207 -0.56 -9.64 12.24
C ARG A 207 -1.24 -8.62 11.35
N ILE A 208 -2.46 -8.94 10.94
CA ILE A 208 -3.42 -7.97 10.41
C ILE A 208 -4.47 -7.74 11.49
N GLN A 209 -4.82 -6.50 11.77
CA GLN A 209 -5.94 -6.14 12.61
C GLN A 209 -7.08 -5.56 11.77
N VAL A 210 -8.31 -5.80 12.19
CA VAL A 210 -9.51 -5.41 11.45
C VAL A 210 -10.42 -4.58 12.35
N PHE A 211 -10.91 -3.46 11.80
CA PHE A 211 -11.73 -2.49 12.51
C PHE A 211 -13.02 -2.19 11.74
N ASP A 212 -14.06 -1.82 12.45
CA ASP A 212 -15.30 -1.30 11.84
C ASP A 212 -15.05 0.09 11.24
N LYS A 213 -15.45 0.30 9.99
CA LYS A 213 -15.17 1.57 9.29
C LYS A 213 -15.97 2.76 9.81
N VAL A 214 -17.10 2.52 10.48
CA VAL A 214 -17.97 3.57 10.99
C VAL A 214 -17.56 3.98 12.39
N THR A 215 -17.31 3.00 13.26
CA THR A 215 -17.06 3.22 14.70
C THR A 215 -15.58 3.23 15.07
N GLY A 216 -14.71 2.62 14.25
CA GLY A 216 -13.31 2.39 14.60
C GLY A 216 -13.10 1.26 15.62
N GLU A 217 -14.15 0.52 15.99
CA GLU A 217 -14.06 -0.60 16.93
C GLU A 217 -13.30 -1.78 16.32
N TRP A 218 -12.52 -2.44 17.15
CA TRP A 218 -11.78 -3.63 16.76
C TRP A 218 -12.71 -4.84 16.53
N LEU A 219 -12.56 -5.51 15.38
CA LEU A 219 -13.38 -6.65 14.97
C LEU A 219 -12.65 -7.98 15.05
N GLY A 220 -11.34 -7.98 15.05
CA GLY A 220 -10.55 -9.19 15.09
C GLY A 220 -9.12 -9.01 14.55
N SER A 221 -8.34 -10.08 14.57
CA SER A 221 -7.00 -10.09 14.01
C SER A 221 -6.62 -11.45 13.45
N TRP A 222 -5.70 -11.43 12.47
CA TRP A 222 -5.07 -12.61 11.90
C TRP A 222 -3.57 -12.58 12.15
N SER A 223 -3.05 -13.62 12.80
CA SER A 223 -1.60 -13.82 13.02
C SER A 223 -1.10 -15.17 12.47
N GLY A 224 -1.97 -16.15 12.32
CA GLY A 224 -1.60 -17.54 11.97
C GLY A 224 -0.90 -17.67 10.61
N CYS A 225 -1.15 -16.78 9.65
CA CYS A 225 -0.50 -16.79 8.34
C CYS A 225 0.85 -16.04 8.30
N PHE A 226 1.27 -15.41 9.39
CA PHE A 226 2.40 -14.48 9.42
C PHE A 226 3.52 -14.88 10.37
N SER A 227 3.61 -16.14 10.78
CA SER A 227 4.65 -16.61 11.71
C SER A 227 6.07 -16.43 11.15
N GLU A 228 6.25 -16.63 9.85
CA GLU A 228 7.55 -16.50 9.19
C GLU A 228 7.96 -15.03 9.00
N ASP A 229 7.03 -14.19 8.49
CA ASP A 229 7.26 -12.76 8.28
C ASP A 229 5.97 -11.97 8.41
N GLY A 230 6.07 -10.73 8.88
CA GLY A 230 4.93 -9.83 9.02
C GLY A 230 4.36 -9.33 7.69
N PRO A 231 3.11 -8.85 7.70
CA PRO A 231 2.50 -8.24 6.53
C PRO A 231 3.06 -6.82 6.32
N TYR A 232 3.52 -6.51 5.11
CA TYR A 232 3.98 -5.18 4.71
C TYR A 232 2.90 -4.41 3.94
N SER A 233 2.15 -5.09 3.09
CA SER A 233 1.09 -4.49 2.29
C SER A 233 -0.13 -5.37 2.25
N VAL A 234 -1.30 -4.76 2.21
CA VAL A 234 -2.60 -5.42 2.09
C VAL A 234 -3.44 -4.73 1.02
N ARG A 235 -3.93 -5.50 0.03
CA ARG A 235 -4.89 -5.02 -0.98
C ARG A 235 -5.84 -6.15 -1.35
N PHE A 236 -7.12 -5.83 -1.52
CA PHE A 236 -8.10 -6.80 -2.03
C PHE A 236 -7.98 -6.96 -3.54
N THR A 237 -8.29 -8.16 -4.02
CA THR A 237 -8.51 -8.39 -5.45
C THR A 237 -9.74 -7.63 -5.95
N ALA A 238 -9.83 -7.42 -7.27
CA ALA A 238 -10.90 -6.65 -7.89
C ALA A 238 -12.32 -7.19 -7.59
N ASP A 239 -12.44 -8.50 -7.38
CA ASP A 239 -13.69 -9.17 -7.00
C ASP A 239 -13.89 -9.29 -5.49
N TYR A 240 -12.98 -8.76 -4.68
CA TYR A 240 -12.96 -8.84 -3.21
C TYR A 240 -12.97 -10.27 -2.63
N LYS A 241 -12.62 -11.27 -3.43
CA LYS A 241 -12.55 -12.67 -2.94
C LYS A 241 -11.28 -13.01 -2.21
N TYR A 242 -10.21 -12.26 -2.47
CA TYR A 242 -8.90 -12.51 -1.89
C TYR A 242 -8.25 -11.24 -1.38
N LEU A 243 -7.43 -11.39 -0.35
CA LEU A 243 -6.52 -10.36 0.15
C LEU A 243 -5.09 -10.74 -0.25
N ILE A 244 -4.43 -9.84 -0.96
CA ILE A 244 -3.02 -9.98 -1.34
C ILE A 244 -2.17 -9.29 -0.30
N VAL A 245 -1.19 -10.00 0.23
CA VAL A 245 -0.30 -9.54 1.30
C VAL A 245 1.16 -9.70 0.87
N ALA A 246 1.90 -8.59 0.89
CA ALA A 246 3.35 -8.65 0.69
C ALA A 246 4.07 -9.00 1.99
N GLN A 247 5.00 -9.94 1.91
CA GLN A 247 5.91 -10.34 2.99
C GLN A 247 7.35 -10.11 2.52
N LEU A 248 7.94 -9.02 2.98
CA LEU A 248 9.18 -8.46 2.44
C LEU A 248 10.39 -9.37 2.65
N ASN A 249 10.57 -9.88 3.88
CA ASN A 249 11.82 -10.56 4.24
C ASN A 249 11.92 -11.98 3.68
N ILE A 250 10.78 -12.58 3.32
CA ILE A 250 10.72 -13.91 2.71
C ILE A 250 10.37 -13.86 1.22
N ASN A 251 10.37 -12.68 0.62
CA ASN A 251 10.14 -12.45 -0.81
C ASN A 251 8.87 -13.15 -1.31
N ARG A 252 7.74 -12.97 -0.62
CA ARG A 252 6.50 -13.68 -0.91
C ARG A 252 5.31 -12.72 -1.03
N LEU A 253 4.42 -13.02 -1.96
CA LEU A 253 3.05 -12.52 -1.95
C LEU A 253 2.15 -13.67 -1.48
N ALA A 254 1.51 -13.49 -0.33
CA ALA A 254 0.49 -14.41 0.17
C ALA A 254 -0.89 -13.98 -0.37
N ILE A 255 -1.68 -14.95 -0.81
CA ILE A 255 -3.05 -14.74 -1.28
C ILE A 255 -3.96 -15.46 -0.28
N LEU A 256 -4.73 -14.66 0.46
CA LEU A 256 -5.59 -15.14 1.54
C LEU A 256 -7.05 -15.08 1.11
N ALA A 257 -7.85 -16.06 1.52
CA ALA A 257 -9.29 -16.00 1.31
C ALA A 257 -9.89 -14.82 2.08
N ALA A 258 -10.59 -13.92 1.38
CA ALA A 258 -11.31 -12.82 2.02
C ALA A 258 -12.54 -13.38 2.75
N PRO A 259 -12.74 -13.02 4.04
CA PRO A 259 -13.90 -13.52 4.77
C PRO A 259 -15.20 -12.85 4.28
N PRO A 260 -16.31 -13.59 4.26
CA PRO A 260 -17.60 -13.02 3.92
C PRO A 260 -18.05 -11.97 4.96
N VAL A 261 -19.24 -11.41 4.78
CA VAL A 261 -19.87 -10.52 5.77
C VAL A 261 -19.97 -11.23 7.14
N GLY A 262 -19.73 -10.48 8.20
CA GLY A 262 -19.75 -10.98 9.58
C GLY A 262 -18.36 -11.19 10.17
N SER A 263 -18.17 -12.25 10.94
CA SER A 263 -16.89 -12.56 11.59
C SER A 263 -15.78 -12.83 10.57
N ILE A 264 -14.59 -12.32 10.85
CA ILE A 264 -13.44 -12.52 9.96
C ILE A 264 -12.86 -13.95 10.01
N GLY A 265 -13.16 -14.74 11.07
CA GLY A 265 -12.62 -16.07 11.25
C GLY A 265 -11.08 -16.13 11.32
N ASP A 266 -10.52 -17.26 10.97
CA ASP A 266 -9.07 -17.47 10.89
C ASP A 266 -8.56 -17.17 9.47
N CYS A 267 -7.29 -16.77 9.35
CA CYS A 267 -6.69 -16.58 8.04
C CYS A 267 -6.46 -17.92 7.33
N VAL A 268 -6.79 -17.94 6.04
CA VAL A 268 -6.58 -19.10 5.17
C VAL A 268 -5.78 -18.67 3.95
N MET A 269 -4.55 -19.16 3.84
CA MET A 269 -3.73 -18.96 2.65
C MET A 269 -4.18 -19.94 1.57
N VAL A 270 -4.66 -19.39 0.45
CA VAL A 270 -5.16 -20.20 -0.68
C VAL A 270 -4.12 -20.36 -1.78
N HIS A 271 -3.19 -19.40 -1.87
CA HIS A 271 -2.09 -19.43 -2.82
C HIS A 271 -0.95 -18.52 -2.35
N SER A 272 0.22 -18.69 -2.91
CA SER A 272 1.34 -17.76 -2.74
C SER A 272 2.17 -17.65 -4.00
N ILE A 273 2.79 -16.49 -4.20
CA ILE A 273 3.77 -16.27 -5.25
C ILE A 273 5.12 -16.08 -4.58
N GLN A 274 6.05 -17.00 -4.80
CA GLN A 274 7.42 -16.86 -4.35
C GLN A 274 8.18 -16.00 -5.37
N LEU A 275 8.67 -14.87 -4.93
CA LEU A 275 9.51 -13.98 -5.74
C LEU A 275 10.96 -14.44 -5.67
N ALA A 276 11.80 -13.94 -6.59
CA ALA A 276 13.22 -14.18 -6.55
C ALA A 276 13.85 -13.63 -5.26
N ASP A 277 14.96 -14.22 -4.85
CA ASP A 277 15.69 -13.79 -3.66
C ASP A 277 16.07 -12.31 -3.76
N GLU A 278 16.05 -11.62 -2.63
CA GLU A 278 16.41 -10.20 -2.48
C GLU A 278 15.49 -9.22 -3.25
N THR A 279 14.34 -9.63 -3.76
CA THR A 279 13.37 -8.71 -4.38
C THR A 279 12.77 -7.74 -3.38
N LYS A 280 12.45 -8.24 -2.19
CA LYS A 280 11.89 -7.46 -1.07
C LYS A 280 10.63 -6.69 -1.47
N PRO A 281 9.51 -7.40 -1.70
CA PRO A 281 8.24 -6.77 -2.04
C PRO A 281 7.77 -5.89 -0.86
N HIS A 282 7.46 -4.63 -1.15
CA HIS A 282 7.14 -3.66 -0.11
C HIS A 282 5.65 -3.29 -0.11
N LEU A 283 5.17 -2.61 -1.14
CA LEU A 283 3.75 -2.31 -1.31
C LEU A 283 3.24 -2.87 -2.63
N VAL A 284 1.98 -3.26 -2.63
CA VAL A 284 1.27 -3.78 -3.80
C VAL A 284 0.04 -2.94 -4.09
N ASP A 285 -0.41 -2.96 -5.34
CA ASP A 285 -1.73 -2.48 -5.70
C ASP A 285 -2.34 -3.37 -6.79
N VAL A 286 -3.65 -3.26 -6.96
CA VAL A 286 -4.43 -4.11 -7.86
C VAL A 286 -5.18 -3.27 -8.87
N ASP A 287 -5.07 -3.64 -10.14
CA ASP A 287 -5.93 -3.12 -11.19
C ASP A 287 -7.37 -3.63 -10.99
N MET A 288 -8.25 -2.76 -10.54
CA MET A 288 -9.63 -3.09 -10.22
C MET A 288 -10.50 -3.42 -11.46
N ARG A 289 -10.00 -3.18 -12.67
CA ARG A 289 -10.70 -3.54 -13.92
C ARG A 289 -10.25 -4.88 -14.50
N ARG A 290 -8.95 -5.17 -14.43
CA ARG A 290 -8.34 -6.35 -15.09
C ARG A 290 -7.80 -7.38 -14.10
N GLY A 291 -7.74 -7.03 -12.82
CA GLY A 291 -7.27 -7.92 -11.76
C GLY A 291 -5.75 -8.09 -11.71
N ALA A 292 -4.98 -7.34 -12.50
CA ALA A 292 -3.52 -7.41 -12.44
C ALA A 292 -2.99 -6.87 -11.11
N VAL A 293 -1.95 -7.51 -10.58
CA VAL A 293 -1.27 -7.14 -9.34
C VAL A 293 0.08 -6.52 -9.69
N TYR A 294 0.32 -5.34 -9.14
CA TYR A 294 1.61 -4.64 -9.27
C TYR A 294 2.33 -4.66 -7.94
N VAL A 295 3.62 -4.96 -7.95
CA VAL A 295 4.45 -5.13 -6.75
C VAL A 295 5.66 -4.21 -6.84
N ALA A 296 5.79 -3.29 -5.88
CA ALA A 296 7.00 -2.49 -5.72
C ALA A 296 8.03 -3.27 -4.92
N GLU A 297 9.23 -3.43 -5.46
CA GLU A 297 10.30 -4.26 -4.92
C GLU A 297 11.52 -3.40 -4.59
N ILE A 298 11.73 -3.14 -3.29
CA ILE A 298 12.82 -2.24 -2.87
C ILE A 298 14.21 -2.84 -3.07
N GLY A 299 14.35 -4.16 -2.95
CA GLY A 299 15.64 -4.83 -3.13
C GLY A 299 16.04 -4.95 -4.58
N ALA A 300 15.11 -5.30 -5.46
CA ALA A 300 15.34 -5.42 -6.89
C ALA A 300 15.25 -4.06 -7.62
N GLN A 301 14.81 -3.00 -6.96
CA GLN A 301 14.66 -1.66 -7.53
C GLN A 301 13.80 -1.68 -8.82
N GLN A 302 12.62 -2.29 -8.72
CA GLN A 302 11.69 -2.45 -9.84
C GLN A 302 10.26 -2.56 -9.37
N VAL A 303 9.33 -2.48 -10.32
CA VAL A 303 7.95 -2.92 -10.15
C VAL A 303 7.71 -4.07 -11.11
N GLN A 304 7.09 -5.14 -10.62
CA GLN A 304 6.62 -6.26 -11.45
C GLN A 304 5.10 -6.29 -11.52
N LYS A 305 4.59 -6.78 -12.64
CA LYS A 305 3.17 -6.96 -12.91
C LYS A 305 2.85 -8.44 -13.03
N TYR A 306 1.84 -8.88 -12.30
CA TYR A 306 1.28 -10.22 -12.36
C TYR A 306 -0.14 -10.15 -12.90
N VAL A 307 -0.45 -10.96 -13.91
CA VAL A 307 -1.80 -11.01 -14.51
C VAL A 307 -2.52 -12.28 -14.09
N PRO A 308 -3.84 -12.22 -13.85
CA PRO A 308 -4.63 -13.41 -13.54
C PRO A 308 -4.63 -14.39 -14.72
N LEU A 309 -4.73 -15.69 -14.39
CA LEU A 309 -4.78 -16.80 -15.35
C LEU A 309 -6.22 -17.15 -15.74
#